data_ae9405ea85efa699b49c77d8b253f739
#
_entry.id   ae9405ea85efa699b49c77d8b253f739
#
_cell.length_a   1.000
_cell.length_b   1.000
_cell.length_c   1.000
_cell.angle_alpha   90.00
_cell.angle_beta   90.00
_cell.angle_gamma   90.00
#
_symmetry.space_group_name_H-M   'P 1'
#
loop_
_entity.id
_entity.type
_entity.pdbx_description
1 polymer ?
#
loop_
_entity_poly.entity_id
_entity_poly.type
_entity_poly.pdbx_seq_one_letter_code
_entity_poly.pdbx_strand_id
1 'polypeptide(L)'
;MVSAIRLTQTGGPEVLVLATVEQAEPGPQEAWIEQEAVGVNFLDVTQRKGAVPIPLPGGLGLEGAGRVTAVGSAVTNVTMGDRVAYILGPLGAYASGRLYPAERLVHLPDTLSFEDAATVLFKGITAQYLLKSTYPVRPGTVVLLYGVAGGLGQIMAPWAKHLGAFVIGVVSKEASIERARALGCDAVLVWGACDLPAEVATLTNGRKADVVYDGIGRDTFGASLDSLRPRGLLASIGASTGAPPPIEVGTLNAKGSLFLTRPGLAAHATDITEYRERAEDMFAAVSDGVIKPSAWKAFSLADAAGAHAALESGGSAGPILLKP
;
A
#
# COMPACT_ATOMS: atom_id res chain seq x y z
N MET A 1 -3.08 20.83 -22.76
CA MET A 1 -2.84 21.41 -21.42
C MET A 1 -3.47 20.50 -20.38
N VAL A 2 -2.73 20.13 -19.37
CA VAL A 2 -3.19 19.25 -18.28
C VAL A 2 -2.89 19.88 -16.93
N SER A 3 -3.73 19.59 -15.94
CA SER A 3 -3.50 20.01 -14.56
C SER A 3 -2.59 19.00 -13.88
N ALA A 4 -1.60 19.46 -13.10
CA ALA A 4 -0.70 18.59 -12.35
C ALA A 4 -0.27 19.26 -11.04
N ILE A 5 -0.07 18.46 -10.00
CA ILE A 5 0.56 18.93 -8.76
C ILE A 5 2.08 18.98 -8.96
N ARG A 6 2.68 20.11 -8.60
CA ARG A 6 4.12 20.34 -8.69
C ARG A 6 4.66 20.76 -7.33
N LEU A 7 5.89 20.32 -7.06
CA LEU A 7 6.66 20.69 -5.89
C LEU A 7 7.98 21.33 -6.34
N THR A 8 8.36 22.42 -5.68
CA THR A 8 9.68 23.05 -5.85
C THR A 8 10.62 22.76 -4.69
N GLN A 9 10.05 22.36 -3.54
CA GLN A 9 10.76 22.02 -2.32
C GLN A 9 9.99 20.98 -1.52
N THR A 10 10.65 20.33 -0.58
CA THR A 10 10.01 19.47 0.43
C THR A 10 9.36 20.30 1.53
N GLY A 11 8.34 19.76 2.21
CA GLY A 11 7.66 20.50 3.29
C GLY A 11 6.35 19.87 3.74
N GLY A 12 5.50 20.68 4.31
CA GLY A 12 4.12 20.36 4.68
C GLY A 12 3.21 20.25 3.45
N PRO A 13 1.90 19.96 3.64
CA PRO A 13 0.95 19.84 2.53
C PRO A 13 0.87 21.07 1.61
N GLU A 14 1.19 22.24 2.12
CA GLU A 14 1.18 23.53 1.41
C GLU A 14 2.16 23.60 0.21
N VAL A 15 3.16 22.72 0.14
CA VAL A 15 4.10 22.68 -0.99
C VAL A 15 3.51 22.02 -2.25
N LEU A 16 2.32 21.41 -2.13
CA LEU A 16 1.59 20.80 -3.23
C LEU A 16 0.82 21.88 -4.00
N VAL A 17 1.38 22.33 -5.12
CA VAL A 17 0.81 23.42 -5.91
C VAL A 17 0.23 22.90 -7.21
N LEU A 18 -1.03 23.22 -7.49
CA LEU A 18 -1.66 22.92 -8.78
C LEU A 18 -1.05 23.84 -9.85
N ALA A 19 -0.60 23.22 -10.93
CA ALA A 19 -0.04 23.92 -12.10
C ALA A 19 -0.65 23.38 -13.39
N THR A 20 -0.67 24.20 -14.42
CA THR A 20 -0.98 23.77 -15.78
C THR A 20 0.32 23.46 -16.51
N VAL A 21 0.39 22.28 -17.11
CA VAL A 21 1.56 21.82 -17.87
C VAL A 21 1.17 21.48 -19.30
N GLU A 22 2.11 21.55 -20.21
CA GLU A 22 1.87 21.14 -21.59
C GLU A 22 1.74 19.64 -21.70
N GLN A 23 0.84 19.18 -22.55
CA GLN A 23 0.74 17.78 -22.94
C GLN A 23 1.87 17.49 -23.92
N ALA A 24 2.63 16.42 -23.67
CA ALA A 24 3.68 15.96 -24.53
C ALA A 24 3.23 14.75 -25.35
N GLU A 25 3.82 14.56 -26.53
CA GLU A 25 3.60 13.37 -27.35
C GLU A 25 4.35 12.16 -26.76
N PRO A 26 3.78 10.95 -26.84
CA PRO A 26 4.43 9.75 -26.34
C PRO A 26 5.73 9.45 -27.10
N GLY A 27 6.79 9.19 -26.35
CA GLY A 27 7.99 8.55 -26.88
C GLY A 27 7.70 7.13 -27.38
N PRO A 28 8.65 6.49 -28.10
CA PRO A 28 8.38 5.20 -28.75
C PRO A 28 7.81 4.10 -27.86
N GLN A 29 8.16 4.06 -26.57
CA GLN A 29 7.73 3.04 -25.59
C GLN A 29 6.77 3.59 -24.54
N GLU A 30 6.20 4.78 -24.74
CA GLU A 30 5.32 5.43 -23.80
C GLU A 30 3.87 5.44 -24.30
N ALA A 31 2.94 5.60 -23.37
CA ALA A 31 1.55 5.89 -23.63
C ALA A 31 1.14 7.17 -22.90
N TRP A 32 0.22 7.93 -23.50
CA TRP A 32 -0.47 8.99 -22.81
C TRP A 32 -1.73 8.43 -22.15
N ILE A 33 -1.90 8.73 -20.87
CA ILE A 33 -3.04 8.31 -20.09
C ILE A 33 -3.82 9.55 -19.65
N GLU A 34 -5.10 9.62 -19.99
CA GLU A 34 -6.06 10.48 -19.32
C GLU A 34 -6.48 9.80 -18.03
N GLN A 35 -6.18 10.41 -16.89
CA GLN A 35 -6.42 9.82 -15.60
C GLN A 35 -7.84 10.12 -15.12
N GLU A 36 -8.51 9.09 -14.59
CA GLU A 36 -9.85 9.14 -14.01
C GLU A 36 -9.79 9.09 -12.47
N ALA A 37 -8.76 8.46 -11.94
CA ALA A 37 -8.53 8.35 -10.50
C ALA A 37 -7.05 8.19 -10.19
N VAL A 38 -6.61 8.78 -9.08
CA VAL A 38 -5.23 8.74 -8.60
C VAL A 38 -5.23 8.33 -7.13
N GLY A 39 -4.47 7.31 -6.78
CA GLY A 39 -4.32 6.84 -5.40
C GLY A 39 -3.33 7.68 -4.61
N VAL A 40 -3.69 7.97 -3.35
CA VAL A 40 -2.79 8.64 -2.39
C VAL A 40 -2.20 7.61 -1.44
N ASN A 41 -0.88 7.59 -1.34
CA ASN A 41 -0.15 6.62 -0.54
C ASN A 41 0.75 7.30 0.50
N PHE A 42 1.05 6.60 1.60
CA PHE A 42 1.92 7.14 2.65
C PHE A 42 3.35 7.42 2.14
N LEU A 43 3.76 6.71 1.10
CA LEU A 43 5.03 6.95 0.41
C LEU A 43 5.08 8.36 -0.17
N ASP A 44 3.98 8.85 -0.76
CA ASP A 44 3.88 10.20 -1.32
C ASP A 44 4.09 11.26 -0.22
N VAL A 45 3.56 11.02 0.98
CA VAL A 45 3.78 11.89 2.15
C VAL A 45 5.26 11.89 2.56
N THR A 46 5.92 10.73 2.61
CA THR A 46 7.35 10.65 2.98
C THR A 46 8.24 11.30 1.93
N GLN A 47 7.89 11.20 0.65
CA GLN A 47 8.55 11.88 -0.45
C GLN A 47 8.38 13.40 -0.36
N ARG A 48 7.15 13.88 -0.19
CA ARG A 48 6.86 15.30 -0.01
C ARG A 48 7.64 15.90 1.17
N LYS A 49 7.73 15.18 2.30
CA LYS A 49 8.49 15.60 3.49
C LYS A 49 10.02 15.53 3.32
N GLY A 50 10.52 14.88 2.27
CA GLY A 50 11.95 14.70 2.03
C GLY A 50 12.58 13.53 2.79
N ALA A 51 11.78 12.70 3.50
CA ALA A 51 12.30 11.49 4.14
C ALA A 51 12.68 10.42 3.10
N VAL A 52 12.04 10.43 1.94
CA VAL A 52 12.45 9.69 0.75
C VAL A 52 12.77 10.71 -0.34
N PRO A 53 14.04 10.81 -0.80
CA PRO A 53 14.45 11.81 -1.79
C PRO A 53 13.71 11.64 -3.12
N ILE A 54 13.33 12.76 -3.73
CA ILE A 54 12.74 12.85 -5.07
C ILE A 54 13.40 13.98 -5.86
N PRO A 55 13.41 13.93 -7.21
CA PRO A 55 13.84 15.07 -8.03
C PRO A 55 12.94 16.29 -7.81
N LEU A 56 13.55 17.45 -7.60
CA LEU A 56 12.87 18.74 -7.45
C LEU A 56 13.51 19.79 -8.39
N PRO A 57 12.74 20.65 -9.04
CA PRO A 57 11.27 20.67 -9.06
C PRO A 57 10.67 19.47 -9.78
N GLY A 58 9.52 18.95 -9.32
CA GLY A 58 8.94 17.73 -9.86
C GLY A 58 7.46 17.53 -9.59
N GLY A 59 6.92 16.42 -10.08
CA GLY A 59 5.59 15.92 -9.76
C GLY A 59 5.63 14.94 -8.58
N LEU A 60 4.46 14.58 -8.06
CA LEU A 60 4.28 13.61 -6.99
C LEU A 60 3.26 12.54 -7.40
N GLY A 61 3.25 11.44 -6.65
CA GLY A 61 2.31 10.34 -6.82
C GLY A 61 2.85 9.21 -7.70
N LEU A 62 2.42 8.01 -7.34
CA LEU A 62 2.95 6.74 -7.86
C LEU A 62 1.86 5.76 -8.30
N GLU A 63 0.58 6.12 -8.21
CA GLU A 63 -0.55 5.24 -8.51
C GLU A 63 -1.64 6.01 -9.27
N GLY A 64 -2.14 5.43 -10.36
CA GLY A 64 -3.23 6.02 -11.10
C GLY A 64 -3.94 4.99 -11.98
N ALA A 65 -5.15 5.35 -12.39
CA ALA A 65 -5.99 4.59 -13.31
C ALA A 65 -6.69 5.54 -14.30
N GLY A 66 -6.82 5.11 -15.53
CA GLY A 66 -7.41 5.93 -16.58
C GLY A 66 -7.47 5.23 -17.93
N ARG A 67 -7.60 6.04 -18.99
CA ARG A 67 -7.67 5.56 -20.38
C ARG A 67 -6.44 5.95 -21.16
N VAL A 68 -5.96 5.03 -21.95
CA VAL A 68 -4.93 5.29 -22.96
C VAL A 68 -5.53 6.12 -24.09
N THR A 69 -4.96 7.28 -24.40
CA THR A 69 -5.44 8.16 -25.48
C THR A 69 -4.41 8.39 -26.58
N ALA A 70 -3.14 8.04 -26.33
CA ALA A 70 -2.10 7.98 -27.37
C ALA A 70 -1.04 6.94 -26.99
N VAL A 71 -0.41 6.35 -27.99
CA VAL A 71 0.66 5.36 -27.81
C VAL A 71 1.84 5.66 -28.71
N GLY A 72 3.04 5.39 -28.24
CA GLY A 72 4.27 5.47 -29.01
C GLY A 72 4.40 4.35 -30.06
N SER A 73 5.27 4.57 -31.03
CA SER A 73 5.39 3.70 -32.21
C SER A 73 5.87 2.27 -31.94
N ALA A 74 6.49 2.01 -30.80
CA ALA A 74 6.96 0.69 -30.39
C ALA A 74 6.08 0.01 -29.33
N VAL A 75 4.97 0.64 -28.95
CA VAL A 75 4.03 0.08 -27.96
C VAL A 75 3.19 -1.01 -28.60
N THR A 76 3.13 -2.19 -27.97
CA THR A 76 2.38 -3.36 -28.46
C THR A 76 1.44 -3.97 -27.44
N ASN A 77 1.55 -3.57 -26.16
CA ASN A 77 0.82 -4.17 -25.05
C ASN A 77 -0.46 -3.41 -24.67
N VAL A 78 -0.64 -2.20 -25.14
CA VAL A 78 -1.85 -1.39 -24.94
C VAL A 78 -2.20 -0.63 -26.22
N THR A 79 -3.46 -0.25 -26.36
CA THR A 79 -4.00 0.53 -27.48
C THR A 79 -4.84 1.70 -26.98
N MET A 80 -5.13 2.65 -27.89
CA MET A 80 -6.04 3.77 -27.57
C MET A 80 -7.41 3.24 -27.16
N GLY A 81 -7.96 3.79 -26.09
CA GLY A 81 -9.23 3.40 -25.49
C GLY A 81 -9.11 2.39 -24.34
N ASP A 82 -7.97 1.70 -24.21
CA ASP A 82 -7.76 0.72 -23.16
C ASP A 82 -7.91 1.34 -21.78
N ARG A 83 -8.57 0.61 -20.89
CA ARG A 83 -8.69 0.91 -19.47
C ARG A 83 -7.50 0.32 -18.75
N VAL A 84 -6.71 1.19 -18.13
CA VAL A 84 -5.43 0.79 -17.51
C VAL A 84 -5.24 1.37 -16.11
N ALA A 85 -4.40 0.71 -15.34
CA ALA A 85 -3.85 1.25 -14.10
C ALA A 85 -2.35 0.98 -14.02
N TYR A 86 -1.68 1.65 -13.09
CA TYR A 86 -0.25 1.51 -12.88
C TYR A 86 0.15 1.89 -11.46
N ILE A 87 1.29 1.37 -11.04
CA ILE A 87 1.97 1.80 -9.81
C ILE A 87 3.47 1.98 -10.05
N LEU A 88 4.11 2.80 -9.20
CA LEU A 88 5.55 3.11 -9.29
C LEU A 88 5.93 3.80 -10.62
N GLY A 89 7.13 3.53 -11.14
CA GLY A 89 7.65 4.19 -12.34
C GLY A 89 7.98 5.66 -12.10
N PRO A 90 7.97 6.50 -13.14
CA PRO A 90 8.21 7.93 -13.00
C PRO A 90 7.18 8.60 -12.08
N LEU A 91 7.63 9.53 -11.22
CA LEU A 91 6.74 10.35 -10.38
C LEU A 91 5.83 11.23 -11.25
N GLY A 92 4.70 11.68 -10.67
CA GLY A 92 3.79 12.61 -11.33
C GLY A 92 2.40 12.03 -11.60
N ALA A 93 1.97 11.04 -10.82
CA ALA A 93 0.59 10.54 -10.91
C ALA A 93 -0.45 11.59 -10.48
N TYR A 94 -0.08 12.60 -9.69
CA TYR A 94 -0.99 13.68 -9.33
C TYR A 94 -1.19 14.66 -10.48
N ALA A 95 -1.86 14.20 -11.53
CA ALA A 95 -2.13 14.94 -12.75
C ALA A 95 -3.45 14.48 -13.39
N SER A 96 -4.04 15.30 -14.24
CA SER A 96 -5.22 14.91 -15.04
C SER A 96 -4.85 14.02 -16.24
N GLY A 97 -3.59 14.04 -16.66
CA GLY A 97 -3.05 13.17 -17.70
C GLY A 97 -1.54 13.16 -17.65
N ARG A 98 -0.92 12.10 -18.16
CA ARG A 98 0.54 11.96 -18.15
C ARG A 98 1.07 10.98 -19.18
N LEU A 99 2.34 11.13 -19.54
CA LEU A 99 3.12 10.07 -20.15
C LEU A 99 3.52 9.02 -19.14
N TYR A 100 3.50 7.75 -19.56
CA TYR A 100 3.91 6.64 -18.72
C TYR A 100 4.49 5.49 -19.55
N PRO A 101 5.53 4.76 -19.07
CA PRO A 101 6.07 3.60 -19.74
C PRO A 101 4.97 2.55 -19.99
N ALA A 102 4.68 2.28 -21.26
CA ALA A 102 3.56 1.43 -21.65
C ALA A 102 3.69 0.00 -21.10
N GLU A 103 4.90 -0.55 -21.00
CA GLU A 103 5.16 -1.89 -20.47
C GLU A 103 4.65 -2.09 -19.04
N ARG A 104 4.57 -1.01 -18.25
CA ARG A 104 4.13 -1.05 -16.84
C ARG A 104 2.63 -0.84 -16.68
N LEU A 105 1.89 -0.63 -17.77
CA LEU A 105 0.44 -0.53 -17.71
C LEU A 105 -0.17 -1.92 -17.57
N VAL A 106 -1.11 -2.05 -16.63
CA VAL A 106 -1.93 -3.25 -16.46
C VAL A 106 -3.36 -2.96 -16.89
N HIS A 107 -3.95 -3.87 -17.67
CA HIS A 107 -5.34 -3.76 -18.09
C HIS A 107 -6.28 -3.95 -16.91
N LEU A 108 -7.30 -3.10 -16.83
CA LEU A 108 -8.34 -3.22 -15.83
C LEU A 108 -9.44 -4.18 -16.30
N PRO A 109 -9.89 -5.10 -15.43
CA PRO A 109 -11.12 -5.84 -15.68
C PRO A 109 -12.31 -4.88 -15.89
N ASP A 110 -13.22 -5.22 -16.79
CA ASP A 110 -14.39 -4.37 -17.09
C ASP A 110 -15.28 -4.12 -15.87
N THR A 111 -15.27 -5.05 -14.92
CA THR A 111 -16.04 -4.97 -13.67
C THR A 111 -15.44 -4.03 -12.63
N LEU A 112 -14.18 -3.60 -12.79
CA LEU A 112 -13.50 -2.75 -11.83
C LEU A 112 -13.49 -1.29 -12.29
N SER A 113 -14.01 -0.38 -11.45
CA SER A 113 -13.96 1.06 -11.74
C SER A 113 -12.53 1.60 -11.65
N PHE A 114 -12.25 2.75 -12.27
CA PHE A 114 -10.94 3.41 -12.12
C PHE A 114 -10.68 3.82 -10.67
N GLU A 115 -11.71 4.27 -9.98
CA GLU A 115 -11.65 4.65 -8.57
C GLU A 115 -11.26 3.45 -7.70
N ASP A 116 -11.92 2.31 -7.90
CA ASP A 116 -11.60 1.09 -7.18
C ASP A 116 -10.16 0.63 -7.49
N ALA A 117 -9.76 0.65 -8.75
CA ALA A 117 -8.40 0.29 -9.17
C ALA A 117 -7.35 1.14 -8.46
N ALA A 118 -7.53 2.46 -8.43
CA ALA A 118 -6.62 3.40 -7.76
C ALA A 118 -6.68 3.33 -6.22
N THR A 119 -7.63 2.58 -5.63
CA THR A 119 -7.63 2.30 -4.19
C THR A 119 -6.90 1.01 -3.83
N VAL A 120 -6.84 0.06 -4.76
CA VAL A 120 -6.38 -1.29 -4.43
C VAL A 120 -5.04 -1.68 -5.08
N LEU A 121 -4.63 -1.12 -6.22
CA LEU A 121 -3.50 -1.68 -6.98
C LEU A 121 -2.17 -1.59 -6.21
N PHE A 122 -1.81 -0.42 -5.69
CA PHE A 122 -0.57 -0.23 -4.93
C PHE A 122 -0.57 -1.06 -3.65
N LYS A 123 -1.67 -0.97 -2.91
CA LYS A 123 -1.83 -1.66 -1.62
C LYS A 123 -2.05 -3.16 -1.82
N GLY A 124 -2.73 -3.56 -2.89
CA GLY A 124 -3.01 -4.94 -3.22
C GLY A 124 -1.76 -5.70 -3.65
N ILE A 125 -0.91 -5.12 -4.51
CA ILE A 125 0.39 -5.71 -4.84
C ILE A 125 1.27 -5.78 -3.59
N THR A 126 1.20 -4.75 -2.72
CA THR A 126 1.88 -4.80 -1.42
C THR A 126 1.39 -5.97 -0.56
N ALA A 127 0.09 -6.14 -0.42
CA ALA A 127 -0.50 -7.27 0.30
C ALA A 127 -0.11 -8.61 -0.32
N GLN A 128 -0.14 -8.71 -1.65
CA GLN A 128 0.18 -9.92 -2.40
C GLN A 128 1.59 -10.42 -2.07
N TYR A 129 2.63 -9.58 -2.25
CA TYR A 129 3.97 -10.05 -1.97
C TYR A 129 4.23 -10.29 -0.48
N LEU A 130 3.59 -9.53 0.41
CA LEU A 130 3.71 -9.76 1.85
C LEU A 130 3.13 -11.11 2.26
N LEU A 131 1.95 -11.47 1.74
CA LEU A 131 1.24 -12.69 2.11
C LEU A 131 1.69 -13.94 1.35
N LYS A 132 2.29 -13.78 0.15
CA LYS A 132 2.63 -14.93 -0.71
C LYS A 132 4.14 -15.12 -0.94
N SER A 133 4.94 -14.02 -0.90
CA SER A 133 6.39 -14.09 -1.15
C SER A 133 7.22 -13.83 0.09
N THR A 134 6.93 -12.78 0.87
CA THR A 134 7.68 -12.46 2.10
C THR A 134 7.45 -13.52 3.17
N TYR A 135 6.19 -13.86 3.42
CA TYR A 135 5.80 -15.00 4.24
C TYR A 135 4.65 -15.74 3.54
N PRO A 136 4.86 -16.96 3.04
CA PRO A 136 3.80 -17.73 2.40
C PRO A 136 2.73 -18.15 3.41
N VAL A 137 1.69 -17.34 3.52
CA VAL A 137 0.54 -17.62 4.39
C VAL A 137 -0.21 -18.84 3.89
N ARG A 138 -0.52 -19.75 4.80
CA ARG A 138 -1.18 -21.05 4.55
C ARG A 138 -2.24 -21.31 5.61
N PRO A 139 -3.11 -22.31 5.41
CA PRO A 139 -4.06 -22.74 6.45
C PRO A 139 -3.35 -23.02 7.79
N GLY A 140 -3.88 -22.40 8.86
CA GLY A 140 -3.32 -22.49 10.21
C GLY A 140 -2.14 -21.57 10.51
N THR A 141 -1.69 -20.71 9.57
CA THR A 141 -0.74 -19.64 9.86
C THR A 141 -1.37 -18.64 10.84
N VAL A 142 -0.65 -18.28 11.90
CA VAL A 142 -1.04 -17.19 12.80
C VAL A 142 -0.40 -15.89 12.34
N VAL A 143 -1.23 -14.94 11.93
CA VAL A 143 -0.84 -13.61 11.45
C VAL A 143 -1.16 -12.57 12.51
N LEU A 144 -0.17 -11.77 12.94
CA LEU A 144 -0.39 -10.55 13.71
C LEU A 144 -0.23 -9.34 12.77
N LEU A 145 -1.28 -8.53 12.60
CA LEU A 145 -1.33 -7.44 11.66
C LEU A 145 -1.63 -6.12 12.33
N TYR A 146 -0.67 -5.22 12.40
CA TYR A 146 -0.87 -3.86 12.88
C TYR A 146 -1.59 -2.97 11.86
N GLY A 147 -2.37 -2.00 12.38
CA GLY A 147 -3.09 -1.07 11.52
C GLY A 147 -4.13 -1.74 10.62
N VAL A 148 -4.73 -2.82 11.11
CA VAL A 148 -5.65 -3.67 10.35
C VAL A 148 -6.86 -2.91 9.78
N ALA A 149 -7.32 -1.86 10.43
CA ALA A 149 -8.42 -1.01 9.96
C ALA A 149 -7.97 0.07 8.95
N GLY A 150 -6.67 0.16 8.64
CA GLY A 150 -6.10 1.10 7.67
C GLY A 150 -6.14 0.59 6.23
N GLY A 151 -5.67 1.41 5.28
CA GLY A 151 -5.78 1.11 3.84
C GLY A 151 -5.15 -0.22 3.41
N LEU A 152 -3.94 -0.56 3.89
CA LEU A 152 -3.30 -1.84 3.59
C LEU A 152 -3.96 -2.99 4.38
N GLY A 153 -4.29 -2.75 5.65
CA GLY A 153 -4.89 -3.76 6.53
C GLY A 153 -6.24 -4.27 6.02
N GLN A 154 -7.03 -3.39 5.41
CA GLN A 154 -8.33 -3.76 4.80
C GLN A 154 -8.20 -4.74 3.63
N ILE A 155 -7.03 -4.81 3.01
CA ILE A 155 -6.72 -5.77 1.94
C ILE A 155 -6.07 -7.02 2.54
N MET A 156 -5.11 -6.84 3.44
CA MET A 156 -4.34 -7.96 4.00
C MET A 156 -5.17 -8.88 4.88
N ALA A 157 -6.04 -8.33 5.75
CA ALA A 157 -6.80 -9.15 6.69
C ALA A 157 -7.76 -10.13 5.99
N PRO A 158 -8.67 -9.69 5.10
CA PRO A 158 -9.54 -10.63 4.40
C PRO A 158 -8.78 -11.58 3.48
N TRP A 159 -7.68 -11.15 2.86
CA TRP A 159 -6.87 -12.03 2.02
C TRP A 159 -6.12 -13.08 2.83
N ALA A 160 -5.50 -12.70 3.94
CA ALA A 160 -4.88 -13.66 4.86
C ALA A 160 -5.92 -14.67 5.40
N LYS A 161 -7.13 -14.19 5.72
CA LYS A 161 -8.23 -15.05 6.15
C LYS A 161 -8.66 -16.02 5.04
N HIS A 162 -8.78 -15.56 3.81
CA HIS A 162 -9.07 -16.40 2.63
C HIS A 162 -8.00 -17.47 2.43
N LEU A 163 -6.73 -17.17 2.70
CA LEU A 163 -5.61 -18.11 2.65
C LEU A 163 -5.62 -19.12 3.85
N GLY A 164 -6.59 -19.02 4.75
CA GLY A 164 -6.77 -19.93 5.87
C GLY A 164 -5.98 -19.55 7.13
N ALA A 165 -5.51 -18.31 7.25
CA ALA A 165 -4.83 -17.84 8.45
C ALA A 165 -5.78 -17.61 9.63
N PHE A 166 -5.23 -17.72 10.84
CA PHE A 166 -5.79 -17.13 12.06
C PHE A 166 -5.24 -15.70 12.17
N VAL A 167 -6.11 -14.69 12.01
CA VAL A 167 -5.72 -13.29 11.90
C VAL A 167 -6.00 -12.56 13.22
N ILE A 168 -4.93 -12.07 13.86
CA ILE A 168 -5.00 -11.19 15.02
C ILE A 168 -4.74 -9.77 14.52
N GLY A 169 -5.79 -8.94 14.50
CA GLY A 169 -5.69 -7.54 14.10
C GLY A 169 -5.34 -6.64 15.29
N VAL A 170 -4.43 -5.69 15.09
CA VAL A 170 -4.12 -4.66 16.09
C VAL A 170 -4.62 -3.31 15.59
N VAL A 171 -5.40 -2.64 16.42
CA VAL A 171 -5.94 -1.29 16.19
C VAL A 171 -5.42 -0.30 17.23
N SER A 172 -5.43 1.00 16.88
CA SER A 172 -4.97 2.06 17.80
C SER A 172 -6.07 2.56 18.77
N LYS A 173 -7.34 2.20 18.55
CA LYS A 173 -8.48 2.67 19.35
C LYS A 173 -9.65 1.69 19.29
N GLU A 174 -10.42 1.62 20.35
CA GLU A 174 -11.58 0.72 20.50
C GLU A 174 -12.62 0.92 19.39
N ALA A 175 -12.88 2.15 18.98
CA ALA A 175 -13.82 2.45 17.90
C ALA A 175 -13.52 1.75 16.56
N SER A 176 -12.32 1.18 16.39
CA SER A 176 -11.92 0.44 15.18
C SER A 176 -12.10 -1.08 15.30
N ILE A 177 -12.52 -1.61 16.47
CA ILE A 177 -12.64 -3.05 16.72
C ILE A 177 -13.67 -3.69 15.78
N GLU A 178 -14.88 -3.15 15.74
CA GLU A 178 -15.96 -3.71 14.92
C GLU A 178 -15.59 -3.74 13.43
N ARG A 179 -14.89 -2.70 12.98
CA ARG A 179 -14.39 -2.67 11.60
C ARG A 179 -13.35 -3.75 11.34
N ALA A 180 -12.40 -3.96 12.27
CA ALA A 180 -11.40 -5.02 12.14
C ALA A 180 -12.04 -6.41 12.14
N ARG A 181 -13.07 -6.63 12.96
CA ARG A 181 -13.86 -7.87 12.95
C ARG A 181 -14.58 -8.09 11.62
N ALA A 182 -15.18 -7.04 11.07
CA ALA A 182 -15.86 -7.09 9.76
C ALA A 182 -14.89 -7.42 8.61
N LEU A 183 -13.59 -7.15 8.77
CA LEU A 183 -12.54 -7.54 7.82
C LEU A 183 -12.10 -9.02 7.96
N GLY A 184 -12.70 -9.77 8.87
CA GLY A 184 -12.43 -11.19 9.06
C GLY A 184 -11.34 -11.52 10.08
N CYS A 185 -10.92 -10.57 10.92
CA CYS A 185 -10.02 -10.87 12.03
C CYS A 185 -10.67 -11.82 13.03
N ASP A 186 -9.96 -12.88 13.40
CA ASP A 186 -10.40 -13.85 14.41
C ASP A 186 -10.34 -13.26 15.83
N ALA A 187 -9.37 -12.37 16.06
CA ALA A 187 -9.24 -11.58 17.27
C ALA A 187 -8.79 -10.15 16.95
N VAL A 188 -9.16 -9.19 17.80
CA VAL A 188 -8.75 -7.79 17.66
C VAL A 188 -8.24 -7.29 19.00
N LEU A 189 -7.02 -6.75 19.01
CA LEU A 189 -6.37 -6.17 20.18
C LEU A 189 -6.21 -4.65 19.98
N VAL A 190 -6.32 -3.91 21.08
CA VAL A 190 -6.08 -2.45 21.07
C VAL A 190 -4.68 -2.20 21.59
N TRP A 191 -3.85 -1.54 20.78
CA TRP A 191 -2.48 -1.19 21.15
C TRP A 191 -2.47 -0.29 22.39
N GLY A 192 -1.66 -0.68 23.37
CA GLY A 192 -1.54 0.04 24.66
C GLY A 192 -2.61 -0.28 25.70
N ALA A 193 -3.65 -1.05 25.36
CA ALA A 193 -4.68 -1.47 26.32
C ALA A 193 -4.36 -2.79 27.03
N CYS A 194 -3.36 -3.55 26.54
CA CYS A 194 -2.97 -4.85 27.08
C CYS A 194 -1.48 -5.13 26.87
N ASP A 195 -0.97 -6.16 27.55
CA ASP A 195 0.32 -6.78 27.19
C ASP A 195 0.13 -7.60 25.91
N LEU A 196 0.45 -6.98 24.77
CA LEU A 196 0.20 -7.57 23.44
C LEU A 196 0.85 -8.96 23.28
N PRO A 197 2.14 -9.20 23.62
CA PRO A 197 2.74 -10.52 23.52
C PRO A 197 2.04 -11.59 24.37
N ALA A 198 1.61 -11.23 25.57
CA ALA A 198 0.87 -12.15 26.46
C ALA A 198 -0.52 -12.50 25.89
N GLU A 199 -1.24 -11.50 25.36
CA GLU A 199 -2.53 -11.73 24.71
C GLU A 199 -2.39 -12.58 23.44
N VAL A 200 -1.38 -12.31 22.59
CA VAL A 200 -1.11 -13.16 21.42
C VAL A 200 -0.80 -14.60 21.83
N ALA A 201 -0.04 -14.81 22.91
CA ALA A 201 0.22 -16.15 23.43
C ALA A 201 -1.07 -16.82 23.92
N THR A 202 -1.92 -16.09 24.65
CA THR A 202 -3.23 -16.61 25.14
C THR A 202 -4.13 -17.03 23.98
N LEU A 203 -4.30 -16.15 22.97
CA LEU A 203 -5.14 -16.41 21.79
C LEU A 203 -4.65 -17.59 20.93
N THR A 204 -3.39 -17.97 21.08
CA THR A 204 -2.76 -19.03 20.28
C THR A 204 -2.34 -20.25 21.10
N ASN A 205 -2.86 -20.41 22.33
CA ASN A 205 -2.51 -21.50 23.24
C ASN A 205 -0.98 -21.62 23.46
N GLY A 206 -0.28 -20.50 23.61
CA GLY A 206 1.15 -20.41 23.83
C GLY A 206 2.02 -20.46 22.56
N ARG A 207 1.43 -20.74 21.37
CA ARG A 207 2.19 -20.88 20.11
C ARG A 207 2.79 -19.57 19.63
N LYS A 208 2.10 -18.43 19.82
CA LYS A 208 2.42 -17.11 19.28
C LYS A 208 2.29 -17.02 17.74
N ALA A 209 2.63 -15.85 17.18
CA ALA A 209 2.47 -15.57 15.75
C ALA A 209 3.58 -16.22 14.90
N ASP A 210 3.19 -16.71 13.73
CA ASP A 210 4.14 -17.17 12.71
C ASP A 210 4.78 -15.99 11.99
N VAL A 211 4.00 -14.95 11.74
CA VAL A 211 4.43 -13.71 11.10
C VAL A 211 3.76 -12.50 11.74
N VAL A 212 4.54 -11.45 11.91
CA VAL A 212 4.07 -10.12 12.34
C VAL A 212 4.30 -9.13 11.20
N TYR A 213 3.25 -8.44 10.77
CA TYR A 213 3.34 -7.32 9.82
C TYR A 213 3.21 -6.01 10.59
N ASP A 214 4.33 -5.32 10.75
CA ASP A 214 4.43 -4.11 11.58
C ASP A 214 4.67 -2.88 10.71
N GLY A 215 3.64 -2.04 10.57
CA GLY A 215 3.68 -0.75 9.89
C GLY A 215 3.89 0.44 10.82
N ILE A 216 3.96 0.22 12.13
CA ILE A 216 4.04 1.27 13.15
C ILE A 216 5.51 1.65 13.40
N GLY A 217 6.37 0.66 13.68
CA GLY A 217 7.81 0.84 13.78
C GLY A 217 8.28 1.04 15.21
N ARG A 218 8.82 2.23 15.55
CA ARG A 218 9.53 2.47 16.80
C ARG A 218 8.77 1.97 18.03
N ASP A 219 7.50 2.29 18.15
CA ASP A 219 6.74 2.05 19.37
C ASP A 219 6.32 0.58 19.56
N THR A 220 6.24 -0.18 18.46
CA THR A 220 5.73 -1.56 18.45
C THR A 220 6.81 -2.63 18.28
N PHE A 221 8.01 -2.25 17.83
CA PHE A 221 9.05 -3.18 17.39
C PHE A 221 9.42 -4.24 18.43
N GLY A 222 9.57 -3.85 19.70
CA GLY A 222 9.88 -4.79 20.79
C GLY A 222 8.76 -5.81 21.00
N ALA A 223 7.52 -5.33 21.13
CA ALA A 223 6.33 -6.17 21.30
C ALA A 223 6.09 -7.09 20.08
N SER A 224 6.41 -6.60 18.87
CA SER A 224 6.34 -7.39 17.64
C SER A 224 7.28 -8.58 17.67
N LEU A 225 8.54 -8.38 18.11
CA LEU A 225 9.51 -9.48 18.28
C LEU A 225 9.06 -10.47 19.36
N ASP A 226 8.51 -9.97 20.48
CA ASP A 226 8.07 -10.80 21.60
C ASP A 226 6.75 -11.57 21.31
N SER A 227 6.01 -11.15 20.31
CA SER A 227 4.79 -11.82 19.85
C SER A 227 5.05 -12.99 18.90
N LEU A 228 6.28 -13.15 18.41
CA LEU A 228 6.65 -14.22 17.48
C LEU A 228 6.95 -15.55 18.19
N ARG A 229 6.56 -16.65 17.55
CA ARG A 229 7.05 -17.97 17.93
C ARG A 229 8.53 -18.14 17.55
N PRO A 230 9.23 -19.13 18.09
CA PRO A 230 10.56 -19.47 17.58
C PRO A 230 10.56 -19.68 16.06
N ARG A 231 11.54 -19.08 15.39
CA ARG A 231 11.68 -19.06 13.92
C ARG A 231 10.50 -18.35 13.21
N GLY A 232 9.81 -17.44 13.91
CA GLY A 232 8.81 -16.55 13.31
C GLY A 232 9.46 -15.38 12.57
N LEU A 233 8.70 -14.71 11.74
CA LEU A 233 9.15 -13.60 10.89
C LEU A 233 8.52 -12.28 11.30
N LEU A 234 9.33 -11.27 11.57
CA LEU A 234 8.91 -9.87 11.63
C LEU A 234 9.13 -9.21 10.27
N ALA A 235 8.05 -8.86 9.60
CA ALA A 235 8.06 -7.99 8.43
C ALA A 235 7.81 -6.54 8.89
N SER A 236 8.87 -5.74 8.96
CA SER A 236 8.79 -4.30 9.27
C SER A 236 8.40 -3.54 8.00
N ILE A 237 7.10 -3.29 7.81
CA ILE A 237 6.53 -2.75 6.57
C ILE A 237 6.31 -1.24 6.58
N GLY A 238 6.54 -0.58 7.72
CA GLY A 238 6.35 0.86 7.87
C GLY A 238 7.09 1.41 9.08
N ALA A 239 6.92 2.72 9.32
CA ALA A 239 7.53 3.45 10.42
C ALA A 239 6.69 4.69 10.77
N SER A 240 5.38 4.52 10.96
CA SER A 240 4.47 5.66 11.19
C SER A 240 4.76 6.43 12.49
N THR A 241 5.33 5.76 13.51
CA THR A 241 5.79 6.40 14.75
C THR A 241 7.29 6.68 14.77
N GLY A 242 7.98 6.43 13.67
CA GLY A 242 9.43 6.59 13.51
C GLY A 242 10.12 5.25 13.24
N ALA A 243 11.38 5.33 12.82
CA ALA A 243 12.20 4.16 12.53
C ALA A 243 12.31 3.23 13.74
N PRO A 244 12.22 1.89 13.53
CA PRO A 244 12.58 0.93 14.58
C PRO A 244 13.99 1.20 15.13
N PRO A 245 14.25 0.89 16.40
CA PRO A 245 15.59 1.01 16.94
C PRO A 245 16.57 0.05 16.25
N PRO A 246 17.87 0.36 16.24
CA PRO A 246 18.88 -0.60 15.84
C PRO A 246 18.76 -1.89 16.65
N ILE A 247 18.97 -3.03 16.01
CA ILE A 247 18.90 -4.35 16.64
C ILE A 247 20.23 -5.09 16.49
N GLU A 248 20.73 -5.63 17.58
CA GLU A 248 21.84 -6.56 17.54
C GLU A 248 21.37 -7.93 17.02
N VAL A 249 22.12 -8.52 16.09
CA VAL A 249 21.76 -9.82 15.49
C VAL A 249 21.59 -10.91 16.56
N GLY A 250 22.37 -10.87 17.64
CA GLY A 250 22.25 -11.78 18.78
C GLY A 250 20.87 -11.76 19.46
N THR A 251 20.16 -10.64 19.40
CA THR A 251 18.79 -10.53 19.92
C THR A 251 17.82 -11.43 19.17
N LEU A 252 17.96 -11.57 17.85
CA LEU A 252 17.11 -12.47 17.05
C LEU A 252 17.31 -13.93 17.47
N ASN A 253 18.56 -14.32 17.74
CA ASN A 253 18.86 -15.67 18.25
C ASN A 253 18.27 -15.87 19.65
N ALA A 254 18.51 -14.95 20.57
CA ALA A 254 18.02 -15.03 21.96
C ALA A 254 16.48 -15.11 22.05
N LYS A 255 15.77 -14.45 21.13
CA LYS A 255 14.29 -14.48 21.05
C LYS A 255 13.75 -15.70 20.27
N GLY A 256 14.57 -16.67 19.92
CA GLY A 256 14.15 -17.93 19.28
C GLY A 256 14.51 -18.03 17.81
N SER A 257 15.66 -17.52 17.39
CA SER A 257 16.15 -17.57 15.99
C SER A 257 15.15 -16.94 15.01
N LEU A 258 14.71 -15.74 15.32
CA LEU A 258 13.73 -15.01 14.55
C LEU A 258 14.29 -14.55 13.20
N PHE A 259 13.40 -14.39 12.23
CA PHE A 259 13.69 -13.69 10.98
C PHE A 259 13.21 -12.24 11.08
N LEU A 260 13.99 -11.33 10.53
CA LEU A 260 13.65 -9.92 10.39
C LEU A 260 13.85 -9.49 8.95
N THR A 261 12.85 -8.86 8.37
CA THR A 261 12.95 -8.30 7.02
C THR A 261 12.25 -6.95 6.94
N ARG A 262 12.73 -6.09 6.01
CA ARG A 262 12.05 -4.85 5.63
C ARG A 262 11.78 -4.88 4.13
N PRO A 263 10.70 -5.55 3.71
CA PRO A 263 10.37 -5.69 2.30
C PRO A 263 9.91 -4.35 1.73
N GLY A 264 10.29 -4.09 0.48
CA GLY A 264 9.91 -2.87 -0.25
C GLY A 264 9.22 -3.19 -1.56
N LEU A 265 8.13 -2.48 -1.85
CA LEU A 265 7.33 -2.69 -3.06
C LEU A 265 8.19 -2.58 -4.34
N ALA A 266 9.15 -1.64 -4.38
CA ALA A 266 10.00 -1.47 -5.57
C ALA A 266 10.73 -2.76 -5.94
N ALA A 267 11.32 -3.47 -4.96
CA ALA A 267 12.03 -4.72 -5.18
C ALA A 267 11.12 -5.85 -5.68
N HIS A 268 9.84 -5.81 -5.31
CA HIS A 268 8.83 -6.81 -5.69
C HIS A 268 8.01 -6.45 -6.94
N ALA A 269 8.29 -5.30 -7.57
CA ALA A 269 7.60 -4.81 -8.76
C ALA A 269 8.57 -4.26 -9.82
N THR A 270 9.86 -4.56 -9.71
CA THR A 270 10.89 -4.19 -10.70
C THR A 270 10.81 -5.10 -11.92
N ASP A 271 10.76 -6.42 -11.72
CA ASP A 271 10.52 -7.36 -12.80
C ASP A 271 9.09 -7.21 -13.32
N ILE A 272 8.98 -7.00 -14.63
CA ILE A 272 7.69 -6.67 -15.26
C ILE A 272 6.73 -7.87 -15.28
N THR A 273 7.26 -9.07 -15.40
CA THR A 273 6.48 -10.31 -15.40
C THR A 273 5.89 -10.53 -13.99
N GLU A 274 6.75 -10.49 -12.98
CA GLU A 274 6.33 -10.62 -11.59
C GLU A 274 5.33 -9.52 -11.18
N TYR A 275 5.55 -8.29 -11.63
CA TYR A 275 4.61 -7.18 -11.39
C TYR A 275 3.22 -7.45 -11.96
N ARG A 276 3.14 -7.94 -13.21
CA ARG A 276 1.87 -8.27 -13.87
C ARG A 276 1.18 -9.44 -13.20
N GLU A 277 1.89 -10.52 -12.89
CA GLU A 277 1.35 -11.68 -12.15
C GLU A 277 0.75 -11.27 -10.80
N ARG A 278 1.42 -10.36 -10.08
CA ARG A 278 0.90 -9.84 -8.81
C ARG A 278 -0.36 -8.99 -8.99
N ALA A 279 -0.40 -8.20 -10.05
CA ALA A 279 -1.58 -7.40 -10.38
C ALA A 279 -2.77 -8.28 -10.77
N GLU A 280 -2.55 -9.30 -11.59
CA GLU A 280 -3.57 -10.28 -11.98
C GLU A 280 -4.12 -11.06 -10.79
N ASP A 281 -3.24 -11.55 -9.91
CA ASP A 281 -3.63 -12.24 -8.67
C ASP A 281 -4.45 -11.34 -7.74
N MET A 282 -4.09 -10.07 -7.64
CA MET A 282 -4.85 -9.08 -6.87
C MET A 282 -6.22 -8.80 -7.52
N PHE A 283 -6.28 -8.63 -8.85
CA PHE A 283 -7.56 -8.44 -9.55
C PHE A 283 -8.47 -9.68 -9.44
N ALA A 284 -7.91 -10.88 -9.47
CA ALA A 284 -8.65 -12.10 -9.20
C ALA A 284 -9.25 -12.08 -7.79
N ALA A 285 -8.48 -11.72 -6.77
CA ALA A 285 -8.97 -11.62 -5.40
C ALA A 285 -10.08 -10.56 -5.24
N VAL A 286 -10.06 -9.49 -6.04
CA VAL A 286 -11.18 -8.52 -6.09
C VAL A 286 -12.40 -9.13 -6.77
N SER A 287 -12.20 -9.78 -7.91
CA SER A 287 -13.29 -10.43 -8.66
C SER A 287 -14.00 -11.51 -7.85
N ASP A 288 -13.25 -12.27 -7.07
CA ASP A 288 -13.76 -13.32 -6.19
C ASP A 288 -14.40 -12.76 -4.90
N GLY A 289 -14.39 -11.44 -4.73
CA GLY A 289 -14.98 -10.77 -3.57
C GLY A 289 -14.18 -10.92 -2.27
N VAL A 290 -12.95 -11.44 -2.34
CA VAL A 290 -12.01 -11.55 -1.22
C VAL A 290 -11.55 -10.16 -0.79
N ILE A 291 -11.19 -9.32 -1.75
CA ILE A 291 -10.86 -7.91 -1.54
C ILE A 291 -12.04 -7.07 -2.01
N LYS A 292 -12.53 -6.19 -1.15
CA LYS A 292 -13.60 -5.25 -1.49
C LYS A 292 -13.01 -3.85 -1.58
N PRO A 293 -12.84 -3.30 -2.80
CA PRO A 293 -12.39 -1.93 -2.96
C PRO A 293 -13.32 -0.96 -2.24
N SER A 294 -12.76 0.00 -1.54
CA SER A 294 -13.57 1.00 -0.84
C SER A 294 -12.71 2.23 -0.56
N ALA A 295 -12.95 3.32 -1.27
CA ALA A 295 -12.36 4.60 -0.94
C ALA A 295 -12.98 5.15 0.35
N TRP A 296 -12.14 5.60 1.28
CA TRP A 296 -12.63 6.32 2.45
C TRP A 296 -13.08 7.74 2.07
N LYS A 297 -12.28 8.42 1.25
CA LYS A 297 -12.55 9.78 0.82
C LYS A 297 -11.91 10.10 -0.53
N ALA A 298 -12.63 10.84 -1.36
CA ALA A 298 -12.12 11.43 -2.58
C ALA A 298 -11.95 12.95 -2.40
N PHE A 299 -10.86 13.49 -2.94
CA PHE A 299 -10.57 14.92 -3.01
C PHE A 299 -10.41 15.30 -4.48
N SER A 300 -10.64 16.56 -4.84
CA SER A 300 -10.23 17.05 -6.15
C SER A 300 -8.69 17.06 -6.25
N LEU A 301 -8.14 16.97 -7.45
CA LEU A 301 -6.70 17.11 -7.67
C LEU A 301 -6.18 18.44 -7.09
N ALA A 302 -6.97 19.51 -7.20
CA ALA A 302 -6.61 20.83 -6.64
C ALA A 302 -6.48 20.83 -5.12
N ASP A 303 -7.15 19.88 -4.43
CA ASP A 303 -7.09 19.73 -2.96
C ASP A 303 -6.17 18.57 -2.52
N ALA A 304 -5.10 18.32 -3.27
CA ALA A 304 -4.10 17.33 -2.89
C ALA A 304 -3.47 17.61 -1.51
N ALA A 305 -3.36 18.87 -1.12
CA ALA A 305 -2.91 19.27 0.20
C ALA A 305 -3.86 18.79 1.31
N GLY A 306 -5.17 18.93 1.11
CA GLY A 306 -6.19 18.42 2.03
C GLY A 306 -6.19 16.90 2.12
N ALA A 307 -5.96 16.20 1.00
CA ALA A 307 -5.82 14.73 0.97
C ALA A 307 -4.63 14.25 1.80
N HIS A 308 -3.47 14.92 1.69
CA HIS A 308 -2.27 14.61 2.49
C HIS A 308 -2.50 14.90 3.98
N ALA A 309 -3.08 16.05 4.32
CA ALA A 309 -3.42 16.39 5.71
C ALA A 309 -4.36 15.35 6.33
N ALA A 310 -5.36 14.90 5.58
CA ALA A 310 -6.29 13.87 6.02
C ALA A 310 -5.59 12.51 6.26
N LEU A 311 -4.63 12.13 5.42
CA LEU A 311 -3.86 10.90 5.59
C LEU A 311 -2.93 10.97 6.82
N GLU A 312 -2.32 12.14 7.06
CA GLU A 312 -1.38 12.37 8.17
C GLU A 312 -2.06 12.48 9.52
N SER A 313 -3.33 12.90 9.57
CA SER A 313 -4.09 13.05 10.82
C SER A 313 -4.31 11.75 11.59
N GLY A 314 -4.02 10.60 10.96
CA GLY A 314 -4.29 9.27 11.53
C GLY A 314 -5.78 8.93 11.65
N GLY A 315 -6.66 9.83 11.18
CA GLY A 315 -8.11 9.65 11.15
C GLY A 315 -8.62 8.91 9.92
N SER A 316 -7.73 8.61 8.97
CA SER A 316 -8.11 7.91 7.74
C SER A 316 -8.65 6.51 8.06
N ALA A 317 -9.88 6.28 7.60
CA ALA A 317 -10.56 5.00 7.72
C ALA A 317 -10.38 4.11 6.48
N GLY A 318 -9.50 4.45 5.55
CA GLY A 318 -9.26 3.68 4.31
C GLY A 318 -8.45 4.46 3.28
N PRO A 319 -8.41 3.95 2.04
CA PRO A 319 -7.74 4.61 0.93
C PRO A 319 -8.29 6.00 0.61
N ILE A 320 -7.42 6.88 0.18
CA ILE A 320 -7.74 8.23 -0.28
C ILE A 320 -7.47 8.31 -1.78
N LEU A 321 -8.35 9.00 -2.49
CA LEU A 321 -8.25 9.26 -3.93
C LEU A 321 -8.14 10.76 -4.22
N LEU A 322 -7.46 11.08 -5.32
CA LEU A 322 -7.61 12.35 -6.03
C LEU A 322 -8.42 12.11 -7.32
N LYS A 323 -9.35 13.01 -7.58
CA LYS A 323 -10.08 13.11 -8.84
C LYS A 323 -9.49 14.23 -9.66
N PRO A 324 -8.91 13.92 -10.82
CA PRO A 324 -8.31 14.88 -11.72
C PRO A 324 -9.29 15.93 -12.25
#